data_fad10b679da03ef5137f5fb484181cce
#
_entry.id   fad10b679da03ef5137f5fb484181cce
#
_cell.length_a   1.000
_cell.length_b   1.000
_cell.length_c   1.000
_cell.angle_alpha   90.00
_cell.angle_beta   90.00
_cell.angle_gamma   90.00
#
_symmetry.space_group_name_H-M   'P 1'
#
loop_
_entity.id
_entity.type
_entity.pdbx_description
1 polymer ?
#
loop_
_entity_poly.entity_id
_entity_poly.type
_entity_poly.pdbx_seq_one_letter_code
_entity_poly.pdbx_strand_id
1 'polypeptide(L)'
;MSNINEVIVAGNVTRDPEFRETDGGVSVINFGIAVNDYAKNEDYTNFFDVTMFGLQADALADIIKKGMKLTIHGKLRYSSWENKDGERRSKVEIIGKEVELPPRGDSGDSRGKRNYRR
;
A
#
# COMPACT_ATOMS: atom_id res chain seq x y z
N MET A 1 23.18 13.73 -10.37
CA MET A 1 21.92 13.88 -11.05
C MET A 1 20.79 13.15 -10.34
N SER A 2 19.67 13.81 -10.23
CA SER A 2 18.56 13.24 -9.49
C SER A 2 17.50 12.71 -10.44
N ASN A 3 16.96 11.60 -10.08
CA ASN A 3 15.80 11.05 -10.79
C ASN A 3 14.60 11.16 -9.88
N ILE A 4 13.43 11.17 -10.47
CA ILE A 4 12.20 11.26 -9.72
C ILE A 4 11.56 9.88 -9.67
N ASN A 5 11.15 9.48 -8.49
CA ASN A 5 10.44 8.21 -8.31
C ASN A 5 9.44 8.42 -7.18
N GLU A 6 8.26 8.85 -7.56
CA GLU A 6 7.19 9.15 -6.61
C GLU A 6 5.91 8.52 -7.09
N VAL A 7 5.16 7.97 -6.16
CA VAL A 7 3.86 7.42 -6.48
C VAL A 7 2.90 7.74 -5.35
N ILE A 8 1.67 8.10 -5.71
CA ILE A 8 0.61 8.34 -4.76
C ILE A 8 -0.59 7.56 -5.24
N VAL A 9 -1.13 6.69 -4.38
CA VAL A 9 -2.33 5.93 -4.72
C VAL A 9 -3.29 5.97 -3.55
N ALA A 10 -4.57 5.96 -3.86
CA ALA A 10 -5.60 5.84 -2.85
C ALA A 10 -6.48 4.68 -3.25
N GLY A 11 -6.75 3.80 -2.33
CA GLY A 11 -7.55 2.63 -2.64
C GLY A 11 -7.85 1.83 -1.40
N ASN A 12 -8.36 0.62 -1.61
CA ASN A 12 -8.78 -0.22 -0.49
C ASN A 12 -7.80 -1.37 -0.29
N VAL A 13 -7.52 -1.64 0.96
CA VAL A 13 -6.61 -2.72 1.34
C VAL A 13 -7.26 -4.05 0.97
N THR A 14 -6.52 -4.92 0.30
CA THR A 14 -7.07 -6.17 -0.23
C THR A 14 -6.90 -7.34 0.72
N ARG A 15 -5.97 -7.24 1.68
CA ARG A 15 -5.74 -8.29 2.65
C ARG A 15 -5.09 -7.67 3.87
N ASP A 16 -5.24 -8.31 5.01
CA ASP A 16 -4.58 -7.84 6.22
C ASP A 16 -3.06 -7.91 6.00
N PRO A 17 -2.32 -6.96 6.56
CA PRO A 17 -0.87 -6.95 6.34
C PRO A 17 -0.19 -8.17 6.91
N GLU A 18 0.83 -8.64 6.20
CA GLU A 18 1.72 -9.66 6.71
C GLU A 18 2.87 -8.96 7.38
N PHE A 19 3.20 -9.39 8.58
CA PHE A 19 4.27 -8.79 9.35
C PHE A 19 5.44 -9.77 9.44
N ARG A 20 6.64 -9.27 9.26
CA ARG A 20 7.83 -10.07 9.49
C ARG A 20 8.97 -9.16 9.89
N GLU A 21 10.04 -9.77 10.39
CA GLU A 21 11.25 -9.03 10.68
C GLU A 21 12.37 -9.59 9.84
N THR A 22 13.26 -8.71 9.39
CA THR A 22 14.43 -9.16 8.67
C THR A 22 15.45 -9.67 9.68
N ASP A 23 16.52 -10.29 9.17
CA ASP A 23 17.60 -10.80 10.03
C ASP A 23 18.23 -9.69 10.85
N GLY A 24 18.21 -8.48 10.37
CA GLY A 24 18.77 -7.35 11.10
C GLY A 24 17.80 -6.72 12.08
N GLY A 25 16.61 -7.31 12.25
CA GLY A 25 15.66 -6.78 13.22
C GLY A 25 14.77 -5.67 12.71
N VAL A 26 14.71 -5.48 11.40
CA VAL A 26 13.87 -4.43 10.84
C VAL A 26 12.49 -4.99 10.57
N SER A 27 11.46 -4.29 11.07
CA SER A 27 10.08 -4.69 10.84
C SER A 27 9.67 -4.41 9.40
N VAL A 28 8.90 -5.30 8.83
CA VAL A 28 8.39 -5.16 7.46
C VAL A 28 6.94 -5.57 7.45
N ILE A 29 6.08 -4.76 6.81
CA ILE A 29 4.72 -5.21 6.53
C ILE A 29 4.50 -5.17 5.03
N ASN A 30 3.64 -6.08 4.58
CA ASN A 30 3.29 -6.18 3.17
C ASN A 30 1.79 -6.37 3.06
N PHE A 31 1.17 -5.61 2.19
CA PHE A 31 -0.26 -5.75 1.94
C PHE A 31 -0.54 -5.32 0.52
N GLY A 32 -1.77 -5.54 0.07
CA GLY A 32 -2.17 -5.13 -1.25
C GLY A 32 -3.14 -3.98 -1.20
N ILE A 33 -3.18 -3.19 -2.25
CA ILE A 33 -4.14 -2.10 -2.35
C ILE A 33 -4.79 -2.18 -3.73
N ALA A 34 -6.10 -2.01 -3.76
CA ALA A 34 -6.87 -2.04 -4.98
C ALA A 34 -7.30 -0.62 -5.32
N VAL A 35 -6.91 -0.16 -6.48
CA VAL A 35 -7.21 1.18 -6.95
C VAL A 35 -8.12 1.06 -8.15
N ASN A 36 -9.36 1.50 -8.00
CA ASN A 36 -10.34 1.39 -9.07
C ASN A 36 -10.19 2.52 -10.05
N ASP A 37 -10.34 2.18 -11.29
CA ASP A 37 -10.22 3.14 -12.35
C ASP A 37 -11.40 2.97 -13.29
N TYR A 38 -11.63 3.98 -14.10
CA TYR A 38 -12.76 3.97 -15.00
C TYR A 38 -12.31 4.52 -16.34
N ALA A 39 -12.51 3.76 -17.39
CA ALA A 39 -12.13 4.19 -18.71
C ALA A 39 -13.07 3.58 -19.72
N LYS A 40 -13.51 4.40 -20.67
CA LYS A 40 -14.35 3.92 -21.77
C LYS A 40 -15.59 3.19 -21.29
N ASN A 41 -16.21 3.72 -20.25
CA ASN A 41 -17.42 3.15 -19.68
C ASN A 41 -17.24 1.77 -19.07
N GLU A 42 -16.00 1.45 -18.70
CA GLU A 42 -15.72 0.21 -18.02
C GLU A 42 -14.96 0.48 -16.75
N ASP A 43 -15.29 -0.25 -15.71
CA ASP A 43 -14.54 -0.18 -14.48
C ASP A 43 -13.46 -1.22 -14.53
N TYR A 44 -12.30 -0.89 -14.04
CA TYR A 44 -11.28 -1.93 -13.83
C TYR A 44 -10.48 -1.56 -12.60
N THR A 45 -9.80 -2.54 -12.06
CA THR A 45 -9.09 -2.39 -10.81
C THR A 45 -7.62 -2.66 -11.02
N ASN A 46 -6.81 -1.76 -10.46
CA ASN A 46 -5.37 -1.96 -10.43
C ASN A 46 -5.00 -2.49 -9.06
N PHE A 47 -4.19 -3.53 -9.03
CA PHE A 47 -3.75 -4.13 -7.77
C PHE A 47 -2.27 -3.89 -7.60
N PHE A 48 -1.89 -3.34 -6.47
CA PHE A 48 -0.48 -3.06 -6.19
C PHE A 48 -0.08 -3.68 -4.86
N ASP A 49 1.15 -4.17 -4.80
CA ASP A 49 1.73 -4.60 -3.53
C ASP A 49 2.40 -3.42 -2.89
N VAL A 50 2.23 -3.30 -1.59
CA VAL A 50 2.83 -2.23 -0.80
C VAL A 50 3.69 -2.85 0.29
N THR A 51 4.89 -2.34 0.45
CA THR A 51 5.80 -2.79 1.50
C THR A 51 6.24 -1.57 2.29
N MET A 52 6.26 -1.69 3.60
CA MET A 52 6.72 -0.62 4.47
C MET A 52 7.68 -1.20 5.50
N PHE A 53 8.60 -0.38 5.96
CA PHE A 53 9.69 -0.82 6.81
C PHE A 53 9.79 -0.01 8.10
N GLY A 54 10.37 -0.61 9.12
CA GLY A 54 10.83 0.10 10.31
C GLY A 54 9.72 0.42 11.30
N LEU A 55 9.89 1.51 12.01
CA LEU A 55 8.93 1.89 13.05
C LEU A 55 7.54 2.12 12.49
N GLN A 56 7.47 2.60 11.26
CA GLN A 56 6.21 2.80 10.62
C GLN A 56 5.49 1.48 10.40
N ALA A 57 6.25 0.45 10.00
CA ALA A 57 5.66 -0.87 9.82
C ALA A 57 5.14 -1.40 11.15
N ASP A 58 5.89 -1.21 12.24
CA ASP A 58 5.44 -1.63 13.56
C ASP A 58 4.14 -0.93 13.92
N ALA A 59 4.08 0.37 13.71
CA ALA A 59 2.92 1.14 14.11
C ALA A 59 1.68 0.76 13.31
N LEU A 60 1.85 0.46 12.05
CA LEU A 60 0.72 0.22 11.17
C LEU A 60 0.27 -1.23 11.09
N ALA A 61 1.10 -2.15 11.55
CA ALA A 61 0.79 -3.58 11.43
C ALA A 61 -0.55 -3.95 12.05
N ASP A 62 -0.90 -3.32 13.17
CA ASP A 62 -2.14 -3.62 13.86
C ASP A 62 -3.29 -2.68 13.49
N ILE A 63 -2.98 -1.65 12.73
CA ILE A 63 -3.98 -0.65 12.37
C ILE A 63 -4.61 -0.95 11.03
N ILE A 64 -3.79 -1.31 10.05
CA ILE A 64 -4.27 -1.54 8.70
C ILE A 64 -5.02 -2.85 8.64
N LYS A 65 -6.21 -2.82 8.05
CA LYS A 65 -7.04 -4.01 7.93
C LYS A 65 -7.61 -4.09 6.53
N LYS A 66 -7.90 -5.30 6.10
CA LYS A 66 -8.55 -5.53 4.83
C LYS A 66 -9.80 -4.66 4.72
N GLY A 67 -9.98 -4.03 3.60
CA GLY A 67 -11.14 -3.20 3.31
C GLY A 67 -10.99 -1.73 3.64
N MET A 68 -9.96 -1.37 4.41
CA MET A 68 -9.76 0.03 4.75
C MET A 68 -9.34 0.83 3.54
N LYS A 69 -9.77 2.08 3.50
CA LYS A 69 -9.33 3.00 2.47
C LYS A 69 -8.10 3.73 2.96
N LEU A 70 -7.04 3.70 2.17
CA LEU A 70 -5.79 4.36 2.52
C LEU A 70 -5.30 5.19 1.36
N THR A 71 -4.55 6.25 1.68
CA THR A 71 -3.77 6.95 0.68
C THR A 71 -2.31 6.69 1.02
N ILE A 72 -1.56 6.25 0.03
CA ILE A 72 -0.17 5.88 0.23
C ILE A 72 0.71 6.71 -0.68
N HIS A 73 1.73 7.31 -0.10
CA HIS A 73 2.75 8.03 -0.85
C HIS A 73 4.06 7.26 -0.70
N GLY A 74 4.71 6.98 -1.78
CA GLY A 74 5.95 6.24 -1.72
C GLY A 74 6.70 6.29 -3.03
N LYS A 75 7.43 5.24 -3.29
CA LYS A 75 8.18 5.12 -4.53
C LYS A 75 8.00 3.72 -5.07
N LEU A 76 8.31 3.54 -6.32
CA LEU A 76 8.26 2.21 -6.94
C LEU A 76 9.62 1.56 -6.81
N ARG A 77 9.61 0.27 -6.61
CA ARG A 77 10.85 -0.52 -6.58
C ARG A 77 10.69 -1.70 -7.50
N TYR A 78 11.65 -1.86 -8.39
CA TYR A 78 11.69 -2.98 -9.31
C TYR A 78 12.66 -4.01 -8.75
N SER A 79 12.26 -5.26 -8.74
CA SER A 79 13.11 -6.36 -8.32
C SER A 79 13.08 -7.45 -9.35
N SER A 80 14.18 -8.13 -9.50
CA SER A 80 14.28 -9.21 -10.45
C SER A 80 15.11 -10.30 -9.80
N TRP A 81 14.70 -11.54 -9.98
CA TRP A 81 15.40 -12.67 -9.36
C TRP A 81 15.14 -13.92 -10.19
N GLU A 82 15.92 -14.95 -9.90
CA GLU A 82 15.78 -16.23 -10.56
C GLU A 82 15.12 -17.17 -9.58
N ASN A 83 14.07 -17.86 -10.01
CA ASN A 83 13.36 -18.77 -9.10
C ASN A 83 14.05 -20.14 -9.10
N LYS A 84 13.47 -21.08 -8.39
CA LYS A 84 14.05 -22.40 -8.24
C LYS A 84 14.20 -23.13 -9.55
N ASP A 85 13.35 -22.83 -10.51
CA ASP A 85 13.36 -23.52 -11.79
C ASP A 85 14.28 -22.83 -12.79
N GLY A 86 15.01 -21.82 -12.35
CA GLY A 86 15.91 -21.11 -13.23
C GLY A 86 15.24 -20.05 -14.06
N GLU A 87 13.98 -19.76 -13.79
CA GLU A 87 13.25 -18.76 -14.54
C GLU A 87 13.44 -17.39 -13.95
N ARG A 88 13.58 -16.39 -14.82
CA ARG A 88 13.70 -15.01 -14.38
C ARG A 88 12.34 -14.46 -14.02
N ARG A 89 12.23 -13.88 -12.85
CA ARG A 89 11.01 -13.24 -12.40
C ARG A 89 11.27 -11.80 -12.06
N SER A 90 10.24 -10.99 -12.12
CA SER A 90 10.37 -9.59 -11.73
C SER A 90 9.09 -9.12 -11.10
N LYS A 91 9.20 -8.02 -10.37
CA LYS A 91 8.02 -7.44 -9.76
C LYS A 91 8.29 -5.98 -9.49
N VAL A 92 7.23 -5.19 -9.54
CA VAL A 92 7.27 -3.78 -9.15
C VAL A 92 6.34 -3.64 -7.96
N GLU A 93 6.82 -2.99 -6.91
CA GLU A 93 6.00 -2.79 -5.72
C GLU A 93 6.15 -1.35 -5.26
N ILE A 94 5.24 -0.92 -4.40
CA ILE A 94 5.28 0.40 -3.82
C ILE A 94 5.98 0.28 -2.48
N ILE A 95 7.01 1.08 -2.27
CA ILE A 95 7.64 1.19 -0.97
C ILE A 95 7.01 2.40 -0.33
N GLY A 96 6.16 2.18 0.67
CA GLY A 96 5.41 3.27 1.28
C GLY A 96 6.28 4.13 2.16
N LYS A 97 6.12 5.43 2.05
CA LYS A 97 6.80 6.39 2.88
C LYS A 97 5.85 7.02 3.87
N GLU A 98 4.64 7.31 3.41
CA GLU A 98 3.61 7.94 4.21
C GLU A 98 2.28 7.32 3.92
N VAL A 99 1.46 7.18 4.95
CA VAL A 99 0.12 6.62 4.80
C VAL A 99 -0.85 7.55 5.48
N GLU A 100 -1.93 7.87 4.76
CA GLU A 100 -3.00 8.63 5.35
C GLU A 100 -4.15 7.68 5.63
N LEU A 101 -4.56 7.62 6.87
CA LEU A 101 -5.61 6.72 7.32
C LEU A 101 -6.96 7.42 7.23
N PRO A 102 -8.06 6.65 7.19
CA PRO A 102 -9.36 7.28 7.19
C PRO A 102 -9.61 8.03 8.50
N PRO A 103 -10.53 8.97 8.51
CA PRO A 103 -10.83 9.69 9.74
C PRO A 103 -11.31 8.76 10.82
N ARG A 104 -10.93 9.04 12.03
CA ARG A 104 -11.38 8.24 13.15
C ARG A 104 -12.84 8.45 13.39
N GLY A 105 -13.48 7.43 13.84
CA GLY A 105 -14.86 7.50 14.17
C GLY A 105 -15.77 7.56 13.02
N ASP A 106 -15.19 7.45 11.85
CA ASP A 106 -15.98 7.51 10.70
C ASP A 106 -16.38 6.21 10.29
N SER A 107 -16.50 5.41 11.16
CA SER A 107 -16.84 4.17 10.82
C SER A 107 -18.14 4.24 10.39
N GLY A 108 -18.32 4.51 9.56
CA GLY A 108 -19.44 4.49 9.22
C GLY A 108 -20.20 5.58 9.45
N ASP A 109 -19.96 6.35 9.76
CA ASP A 109 -20.78 7.32 9.93
C ASP A 109 -20.55 8.22 9.10
N SER A 110 -20.46 8.34 8.58
CA SER A 110 -20.30 8.98 7.97
C SER A 110 -20.67 9.95 7.73
N ARG A 111 -20.80 10.35 7.91
CA ARG A 111 -21.10 11.23 7.87
C ARG A 111 -20.54 12.07 7.47
N GLY A 112 -20.27 12.26 6.80
CA GLY A 112 -19.90 12.85 6.43
C GLY A 112 -19.35 13.67 6.55
N LYS A 113 -19.08 13.89 6.73
CA LYS A 113 -18.67 14.43 6.87
C LYS A 113 -18.02 14.91 6.52
N ARG A 114 -17.68 15.04 6.31
CA ARG A 114 -17.18 15.36 6.07
C ARG A 114 -16.68 16.10 5.72
N ASN A 115 -16.36 16.32 5.68
CA ASN A 115 -15.92 16.81 5.43
C ASN A 115 -15.12 17.31 5.26
N TYR A 116 -14.49 17.34 5.27
CA TYR A 116 -13.81 17.52 5.17
C TYR A 116 -13.24 18.08 4.65
N ARG A 117 -12.93 18.24 4.68
CA ARG A 117 -12.52 18.46 4.32
C ARG A 117 -12.13 18.93 3.97
N ARG A 118 -11.70 19.15 3.90
CA ARG A 118 -11.47 19.18 3.65
C ARG A 118 -11.37 19.27 3.16
#